data_17aa8c64e5a2917b0fb75fe0ac84aac9
#
_entry.id   17aa8c64e5a2917b0fb75fe0ac84aac9
#
_cell.length_a   1.000
_cell.length_b   1.000
_cell.length_c   1.000
_cell.angle_alpha   90.00
_cell.angle_beta   90.00
_cell.angle_gamma   90.00
#
_symmetry.space_group_name_H-M   'P 1'
#
loop_
_entity.id
_entity.type
_entity.pdbx_description
1 polymer ?
#
loop_
_entity_poly.entity_id
_entity_poly.type
_entity_poly.pdbx_seq_one_letter_code
_entity_poly.pdbx_strand_id
1 'polypeptide(L)'
;LIQPNKLPLAAPINRQLTRLGWPLALLITFILTACAGTTPDAYEDPFAPKIFKEDTVVPLPTKPPATANLIPFHVSQHSVFKFAIDPDSIRLDPDGVTRYVLVITSPSGGQQVNFEGIRCETFQFALYATLNASSIWQANQRKTWTDIKNNEANRYHGALAQGAFCNNKSQVKNKSLILDSLQPNKFTGKPNADAHRF
;
A
#
# COMPACT_ATOMS: atom_id res chain seq x y z
N LEU A 1 68.53 -21.65 -5.44
CA LEU A 1 69.08 -21.69 -6.80
C LEU A 1 68.21 -22.52 -7.68
N ILE A 2 67.24 -21.88 -8.34
CA ILE A 2 66.36 -22.52 -9.34
C ILE A 2 66.41 -21.63 -10.57
N GLN A 3 66.93 -22.22 -11.69
CA GLN A 3 67.07 -21.55 -12.97
C GLN A 3 65.73 -21.41 -13.72
N PRO A 4 65.52 -20.35 -14.50
CA PRO A 4 64.32 -20.19 -15.32
C PRO A 4 64.44 -20.95 -16.64
N ASN A 5 63.34 -21.66 -16.96
CA ASN A 5 63.16 -22.45 -18.15
C ASN A 5 62.87 -21.57 -19.37
N LYS A 6 63.67 -21.71 -20.42
CA LYS A 6 63.49 -20.98 -21.71
C LYS A 6 62.45 -21.67 -22.58
N LEU A 7 61.41 -20.93 -22.98
CA LEU A 7 60.46 -21.33 -24.04
C LEU A 7 61.06 -21.16 -25.43
N PRO A 8 60.78 -22.07 -26.39
CA PRO A 8 61.29 -21.97 -27.75
C PRO A 8 60.45 -21.01 -28.61
N LEU A 9 61.17 -20.30 -29.52
CA LEU A 9 60.58 -19.39 -30.50
C LEU A 9 59.68 -20.15 -31.49
N ALA A 10 58.50 -19.58 -31.71
CA ALA A 10 57.58 -20.03 -32.76
C ALA A 10 58.01 -19.48 -34.15
N ALA A 11 57.94 -20.34 -35.16
CA ALA A 11 58.27 -20.05 -36.55
C ALA A 11 57.19 -19.13 -37.22
N PRO A 12 57.56 -18.37 -38.30
CA PRO A 12 56.64 -17.44 -38.92
C PRO A 12 55.66 -18.19 -39.84
N ILE A 13 54.38 -17.97 -39.61
CA ILE A 13 53.27 -18.48 -40.46
C ILE A 13 53.16 -17.62 -41.72
N ASN A 14 53.14 -18.33 -42.85
CA ASN A 14 53.15 -17.77 -44.21
C ASN A 14 51.88 -16.95 -44.55
N ARG A 15 52.09 -15.74 -44.98
CA ARG A 15 51.15 -14.64 -45.20
C ARG A 15 50.58 -14.63 -46.63
N GLN A 16 50.01 -15.72 -47.14
CA GLN A 16 49.53 -15.73 -48.55
C GLN A 16 48.10 -16.21 -48.80
N LEU A 17 47.21 -16.33 -47.78
CA LEU A 17 45.86 -16.88 -48.04
C LEU A 17 44.68 -16.01 -47.53
N THR A 18 44.85 -14.69 -47.47
CA THR A 18 43.79 -13.84 -46.89
C THR A 18 43.11 -12.84 -47.83
N ARG A 19 43.18 -13.04 -49.16
CA ARG A 19 42.57 -12.06 -50.09
C ARG A 19 41.20 -12.41 -50.65
N LEU A 20 40.65 -13.62 -50.44
CA LEU A 20 39.37 -14.06 -51.05
C LEU A 20 38.22 -14.28 -50.06
N GLY A 21 38.46 -14.23 -48.75
CA GLY A 21 37.45 -14.55 -47.75
C GLY A 21 36.71 -13.38 -47.09
N TRP A 22 37.20 -12.16 -47.32
CA TRP A 22 36.67 -11.01 -46.60
C TRP A 22 35.28 -10.50 -47.03
N PRO A 23 34.88 -10.53 -48.33
CA PRO A 23 33.52 -10.12 -48.71
C PRO A 23 32.44 -11.12 -48.25
N LEU A 24 32.78 -12.41 -48.12
CA LEU A 24 31.81 -13.43 -47.69
C LEU A 24 31.54 -13.37 -46.17
N ALA A 25 32.54 -13.04 -45.37
CA ALA A 25 32.39 -12.89 -43.94
C ALA A 25 31.54 -11.65 -43.53
N LEU A 26 31.62 -10.57 -44.31
CA LEU A 26 30.80 -9.36 -44.11
C LEU A 26 29.34 -9.56 -44.48
N LEU A 27 29.01 -10.44 -45.41
CA LEU A 27 27.65 -10.73 -45.82
C LEU A 27 26.91 -11.65 -44.78
N ILE A 28 27.64 -12.50 -44.09
CA ILE A 28 27.08 -13.38 -43.04
C ILE A 28 26.78 -12.61 -41.76
N THR A 29 27.56 -11.60 -41.40
CA THR A 29 27.32 -10.79 -40.22
C THR A 29 26.09 -9.87 -40.35
N PHE A 30 25.68 -9.52 -41.60
CA PHE A 30 24.51 -8.66 -41.81
C PHE A 30 23.17 -9.40 -41.70
N ILE A 31 23.17 -10.73 -41.84
CA ILE A 31 21.94 -11.57 -41.80
C ILE A 31 21.56 -11.90 -40.32
N LEU A 32 22.50 -11.85 -39.39
CA LEU A 32 22.26 -12.20 -37.98
C LEU A 32 21.68 -11.06 -37.11
N THR A 33 21.61 -9.80 -37.61
CA THR A 33 21.06 -8.67 -36.88
C THR A 33 19.56 -8.42 -37.10
N ALA A 34 18.88 -9.22 -37.94
CA ALA A 34 17.48 -9.03 -38.31
C ALA A 34 16.44 -9.66 -37.34
N CYS A 35 16.87 -10.28 -36.23
CA CYS A 35 15.98 -10.88 -35.25
C CYS A 35 16.12 -10.20 -33.87
N ALA A 36 16.25 -8.87 -33.81
CA ALA A 36 15.88 -8.13 -32.62
C ALA A 36 14.35 -8.01 -32.63
N GLY A 37 13.66 -9.12 -32.37
CA GLY A 37 12.22 -9.11 -32.15
C GLY A 37 11.93 -8.17 -30.98
N THR A 38 11.05 -7.20 -31.21
CA THR A 38 10.34 -6.51 -30.13
C THR A 38 9.87 -7.57 -29.15
N THR A 39 10.33 -7.49 -27.90
CA THR A 39 9.76 -8.31 -26.83
C THR A 39 8.26 -8.06 -26.89
N PRO A 40 7.42 -9.11 -27.10
CA PRO A 40 5.98 -8.91 -27.02
C PRO A 40 5.70 -8.29 -25.66
N ASP A 41 4.88 -7.24 -25.64
CA ASP A 41 4.39 -6.65 -24.40
C ASP A 41 3.95 -7.82 -23.52
N ALA A 42 4.52 -7.86 -22.30
CA ALA A 42 4.23 -8.95 -21.38
C ALA A 42 2.72 -9.03 -21.22
N TYR A 43 2.12 -10.15 -21.62
CA TYR A 43 0.68 -10.38 -21.46
C TYR A 43 0.34 -10.17 -19.99
N GLU A 44 -0.37 -9.10 -19.69
CA GLU A 44 -0.87 -8.82 -18.36
C GLU A 44 -2.19 -9.59 -18.22
N ASP A 45 -2.16 -10.67 -17.44
CA ASP A 45 -3.35 -11.47 -17.15
C ASP A 45 -4.39 -10.58 -16.44
N PRO A 46 -5.53 -10.26 -17.06
CA PRO A 46 -6.56 -9.44 -16.46
C PRO A 46 -7.18 -10.04 -15.20
N PHE A 47 -6.98 -11.34 -14.96
CA PHE A 47 -7.43 -12.08 -13.78
C PHE A 47 -6.33 -12.31 -12.74
N ALA A 48 -5.08 -11.90 -13.04
CA ALA A 48 -4.00 -12.01 -12.07
C ALA A 48 -4.36 -11.21 -10.79
N PRO A 49 -4.10 -11.77 -9.59
CA PRO A 49 -4.31 -11.04 -8.36
C PRO A 49 -3.50 -9.73 -8.39
N LYS A 50 -4.18 -8.60 -8.36
CA LYS A 50 -3.50 -7.32 -8.29
C LYS A 50 -2.68 -7.27 -7.01
N ILE A 51 -1.36 -7.23 -7.15
CA ILE A 51 -0.46 -7.08 -6.01
C ILE A 51 -0.70 -5.66 -5.46
N PHE A 52 -1.17 -5.59 -4.22
CA PHE A 52 -1.33 -4.31 -3.54
C PHE A 52 0.03 -3.64 -3.41
N LYS A 53 0.13 -2.44 -3.98
CA LYS A 53 1.29 -1.58 -3.87
C LYS A 53 0.91 -0.38 -3.02
N GLU A 54 1.30 -0.41 -1.77
CA GLU A 54 1.13 0.73 -0.87
C GLU A 54 2.09 1.85 -1.23
N ASP A 55 1.67 3.09 -1.01
CA ASP A 55 2.57 4.23 -1.09
C ASP A 55 3.76 4.03 -0.15
N THR A 56 4.98 4.16 -0.68
CA THR A 56 6.21 3.89 0.07
C THR A 56 6.43 4.90 1.20
N VAL A 57 5.91 6.11 1.05
CA VAL A 57 6.00 7.18 2.04
C VAL A 57 4.60 7.69 2.36
N VAL A 58 4.12 7.34 3.55
CA VAL A 58 2.86 7.85 4.09
C VAL A 58 3.16 8.98 5.05
N PRO A 59 2.85 10.24 4.70
CA PRO A 59 3.11 11.36 5.59
C PRO A 59 2.25 11.24 6.85
N LEU A 60 2.88 11.37 8.02
CA LEU A 60 2.19 11.41 9.30
C LEU A 60 1.39 12.71 9.45
N PRO A 61 0.33 12.72 10.26
CA PRO A 61 -0.36 13.96 10.61
C PRO A 61 0.61 14.95 11.28
N THR A 62 0.51 16.21 10.92
CA THR A 62 1.40 17.26 11.44
C THR A 62 0.97 17.82 12.80
N LYS A 63 -0.30 17.60 13.17
CA LYS A 63 -0.91 18.13 14.39
C LYS A 63 -1.70 17.04 15.11
N PRO A 64 -1.85 17.16 16.44
CA PRO A 64 -2.85 16.38 17.17
C PRO A 64 -4.27 16.69 16.68
N PRO A 65 -5.23 15.76 16.82
CA PRO A 65 -6.63 16.03 16.47
C PRO A 65 -7.21 17.10 17.39
N ALA A 66 -8.04 17.99 16.83
CA ALA A 66 -8.77 18.98 17.59
C ALA A 66 -9.97 18.32 18.30
N THR A 67 -9.95 18.24 19.61
CA THR A 67 -10.99 17.54 20.40
C THR A 67 -12.40 18.06 20.15
N ALA A 68 -12.54 19.36 19.86
CA ALA A 68 -13.84 20.00 19.58
C ALA A 68 -14.48 19.53 18.25
N ASN A 69 -13.68 19.03 17.31
CA ASN A 69 -14.15 18.65 15.96
C ASN A 69 -14.34 17.15 15.80
N LEU A 70 -14.03 16.36 16.82
CA LEU A 70 -14.12 14.90 16.73
C LEU A 70 -15.57 14.46 16.50
N ILE A 71 -15.72 13.54 15.54
CA ILE A 71 -17.01 12.89 15.28
C ILE A 71 -17.07 11.57 16.05
N PRO A 72 -17.88 11.47 17.10
CA PRO A 72 -18.08 10.24 17.83
C PRO A 72 -18.86 9.24 16.98
N PHE A 73 -18.50 7.95 17.06
CA PHE A 73 -19.26 6.89 16.43
C PHE A 73 -19.46 5.71 17.38
N HIS A 74 -20.54 4.99 17.17
CA HIS A 74 -20.94 3.89 18.03
C HIS A 74 -20.49 2.56 17.43
N VAL A 75 -19.84 1.72 18.22
CA VAL A 75 -19.32 0.42 17.78
C VAL A 75 -20.21 -0.72 18.24
N SER A 76 -20.64 -0.68 19.50
CA SER A 76 -21.47 -1.71 20.12
C SER A 76 -22.09 -1.17 21.40
N GLN A 77 -23.30 -1.62 21.73
CA GLN A 77 -23.99 -1.29 22.99
C GLN A 77 -23.22 -1.78 24.24
N HIS A 78 -22.34 -2.75 24.06
CA HIS A 78 -21.54 -3.32 25.16
C HIS A 78 -20.12 -2.73 25.23
N SER A 79 -19.75 -1.82 24.34
CA SER A 79 -18.42 -1.21 24.38
C SER A 79 -18.36 -0.20 25.52
N VAL A 80 -17.40 -0.41 26.41
CA VAL A 80 -17.08 0.56 27.47
C VAL A 80 -16.16 1.68 26.98
N PHE A 81 -15.52 1.49 25.85
CA PHE A 81 -14.67 2.49 25.18
C PHE A 81 -15.53 3.40 24.29
N LYS A 82 -15.15 4.68 24.25
CA LYS A 82 -15.71 5.65 23.31
C LYS A 82 -14.74 5.84 22.16
N PHE A 83 -15.30 5.92 20.94
CA PHE A 83 -14.53 6.07 19.71
C PHE A 83 -14.94 7.35 18.99
N ALA A 84 -13.95 8.07 18.47
CA ALA A 84 -14.20 9.24 17.65
C ALA A 84 -13.15 9.37 16.56
N ILE A 85 -13.53 9.95 15.43
CA ILE A 85 -12.66 10.23 14.30
C ILE A 85 -12.43 11.73 14.17
N ASP A 86 -11.19 12.10 13.84
CA ASP A 86 -10.87 13.44 13.38
C ASP A 86 -11.26 13.57 11.90
N PRO A 87 -12.33 14.31 11.57
CA PRO A 87 -12.82 14.46 10.19
C PRO A 87 -11.77 15.10 9.26
N ASP A 88 -10.92 15.99 9.78
CA ASP A 88 -9.91 16.67 8.98
C ASP A 88 -8.80 15.73 8.54
N SER A 89 -8.54 14.70 9.34
CA SER A 89 -7.51 13.69 9.07
C SER A 89 -7.87 12.68 7.99
N ILE A 90 -9.14 12.56 7.62
CA ILE A 90 -9.59 11.56 6.65
C ILE A 90 -9.00 11.85 5.27
N ARG A 91 -8.23 10.89 4.74
CA ARG A 91 -7.61 10.91 3.42
C ARG A 91 -8.03 9.68 2.61
N LEU A 92 -8.36 9.93 1.36
CA LEU A 92 -8.66 8.90 0.37
C LEU A 92 -7.46 8.83 -0.58
N ASP A 93 -6.49 7.99 -0.23
CA ASP A 93 -5.23 7.95 -0.96
C ASP A 93 -5.35 7.09 -2.24
N PRO A 94 -4.53 7.37 -3.29
CA PRO A 94 -4.62 6.70 -4.59
C PRO A 94 -4.35 5.19 -4.53
N ASP A 95 -3.63 4.74 -3.51
CA ASP A 95 -3.37 3.31 -3.25
C ASP A 95 -4.60 2.55 -2.74
N GLY A 96 -5.76 3.19 -2.66
CA GLY A 96 -7.01 2.60 -2.21
C GLY A 96 -7.15 2.47 -0.70
N VAL A 97 -6.24 3.05 0.06
CA VAL A 97 -6.29 3.08 1.53
C VAL A 97 -6.98 4.34 2.03
N THR A 98 -7.99 4.18 2.87
CA THR A 98 -8.56 5.30 3.64
C THR A 98 -7.79 5.46 4.93
N ARG A 99 -7.05 6.57 5.07
CA ARG A 99 -6.26 6.88 6.27
C ARG A 99 -6.96 7.92 7.13
N TYR A 100 -6.87 7.77 8.45
CA TYR A 100 -7.61 8.60 9.40
C TYR A 100 -6.95 8.59 10.78
N VAL A 101 -7.28 9.59 11.60
CA VAL A 101 -6.93 9.64 13.01
C VAL A 101 -8.13 9.20 13.84
N LEU A 102 -7.90 8.22 14.70
CA LEU A 102 -8.86 7.65 15.63
C LEU A 102 -8.48 8.05 17.07
N VAL A 103 -9.47 8.46 17.84
CA VAL A 103 -9.35 8.69 19.28
C VAL A 103 -10.17 7.64 20.01
N ILE A 104 -9.51 6.87 20.86
CA ILE A 104 -10.12 5.85 21.72
C ILE A 104 -10.05 6.37 23.16
N THR A 105 -11.21 6.51 23.81
CA THR A 105 -11.27 6.96 25.20
C THR A 105 -11.72 5.81 26.10
N SER A 106 -10.91 5.49 27.11
CA SER A 106 -11.23 4.50 28.11
C SER A 106 -12.28 4.99 29.11
N PRO A 107 -12.92 4.10 29.88
CA PRO A 107 -13.87 4.49 30.93
C PRO A 107 -13.25 5.41 32.01
N SER A 108 -11.94 5.27 32.26
CA SER A 108 -11.18 6.12 33.19
C SER A 108 -10.80 7.49 32.60
N GLY A 109 -11.16 7.77 31.33
CA GLY A 109 -10.85 9.02 30.66
C GLY A 109 -9.48 9.04 29.94
N GLY A 110 -8.67 7.99 30.06
CA GLY A 110 -7.41 7.88 29.31
C GLY A 110 -7.68 7.81 27.80
N GLN A 111 -6.87 8.50 27.02
CA GLN A 111 -7.01 8.55 25.55
C GLN A 111 -5.84 7.89 24.87
N GLN A 112 -6.13 7.10 23.83
CA GLN A 112 -5.19 6.63 22.84
C GLN A 112 -5.56 7.24 21.50
N VAL A 113 -4.58 7.83 20.82
CA VAL A 113 -4.77 8.46 19.51
C VAL A 113 -3.91 7.75 18.49
N ASN A 114 -4.55 7.19 17.49
CA ASN A 114 -3.94 6.38 16.46
C ASN A 114 -4.09 7.03 15.08
N PHE A 115 -3.05 6.95 14.26
CA PHE A 115 -3.14 7.17 12.82
C PHE A 115 -3.17 5.80 12.15
N GLU A 116 -4.30 5.48 11.54
CA GLU A 116 -4.60 4.16 10.99
C GLU A 116 -5.01 4.26 9.53
N GLY A 117 -5.04 3.12 8.84
CA GLY A 117 -5.60 3.01 7.50
C GLY A 117 -6.40 1.73 7.33
N ILE A 118 -7.48 1.82 6.55
CA ILE A 118 -8.30 0.67 6.14
C ILE A 118 -8.18 0.50 4.64
N ARG A 119 -7.92 -0.75 4.23
CA ARG A 119 -7.93 -1.22 2.85
C ARG A 119 -9.17 -2.09 2.63
N CYS A 120 -10.08 -1.58 1.81
CA CYS A 120 -11.37 -2.22 1.57
C CYS A 120 -11.27 -3.51 0.75
N GLU A 121 -10.35 -3.55 -0.23
CA GLU A 121 -10.19 -4.68 -1.16
C GLU A 121 -9.96 -6.01 -0.43
N THR A 122 -9.12 -5.99 0.60
CA THR A 122 -8.77 -7.17 1.40
C THR A 122 -9.39 -7.17 2.80
N PHE A 123 -10.13 -6.11 3.15
CA PHE A 123 -10.74 -5.94 4.46
C PHE A 123 -9.72 -6.02 5.59
N GLN A 124 -8.68 -5.18 5.49
CA GLN A 124 -7.57 -5.11 6.44
C GLN A 124 -7.36 -3.70 6.95
N PHE A 125 -6.74 -3.59 8.12
CA PHE A 125 -6.28 -2.33 8.67
C PHE A 125 -4.79 -2.36 8.99
N ALA A 126 -4.18 -1.18 9.10
CA ALA A 126 -2.82 -1.02 9.58
C ALA A 126 -2.71 0.20 10.49
N LEU A 127 -1.91 0.07 11.55
CA LEU A 127 -1.52 1.17 12.44
C LEU A 127 -0.23 1.79 11.91
N TYR A 128 -0.28 3.07 11.53
CA TYR A 128 0.88 3.83 11.02
C TYR A 128 1.64 4.53 12.13
N ALA A 129 0.93 5.15 13.06
CA ALA A 129 1.54 5.88 14.16
C ALA A 129 0.58 6.01 15.36
N THR A 130 1.16 6.30 16.51
CA THR A 130 0.42 6.68 17.72
C THR A 130 0.89 8.05 18.21
N LEU A 131 0.00 8.81 18.83
CA LEU A 131 0.32 10.07 19.46
C LEU A 131 0.77 9.80 20.91
N ASN A 132 1.96 10.26 21.28
CA ASN A 132 2.42 10.11 22.66
C ASN A 132 1.88 11.23 23.59
N ALA A 133 2.16 11.12 24.89
CA ALA A 133 1.73 12.09 25.89
C ALA A 133 2.26 13.53 25.66
N SER A 134 3.36 13.67 24.93
CA SER A 134 3.94 14.96 24.53
C SER A 134 3.35 15.52 23.23
N SER A 135 2.27 14.91 22.72
CA SER A 135 1.62 15.28 21.46
C SER A 135 2.52 15.16 20.23
N ILE A 136 3.44 14.18 20.25
CA ILE A 136 4.34 13.86 19.15
C ILE A 136 3.93 12.52 18.53
N TRP A 137 3.77 12.49 17.21
CA TRP A 137 3.49 11.27 16.48
C TRP A 137 4.70 10.32 16.45
N GLN A 138 4.48 9.10 16.89
CA GLN A 138 5.48 8.03 16.88
C GLN A 138 5.11 7.01 15.82
N ALA A 139 5.94 6.92 14.78
CA ALA A 139 5.74 5.97 13.69
C ALA A 139 5.83 4.52 14.18
N ASN A 140 4.92 3.68 13.71
CA ASN A 140 4.98 2.25 13.96
C ASN A 140 5.99 1.59 13.02
N GLN A 141 7.18 1.28 13.54
CA GLN A 141 8.28 0.65 12.79
C GLN A 141 7.97 -0.79 12.34
N ARG A 142 6.97 -1.43 12.95
CA ARG A 142 6.55 -2.80 12.64
C ARG A 142 5.14 -2.84 12.04
N LYS A 143 4.82 -1.84 11.22
CA LYS A 143 3.53 -1.79 10.57
C LYS A 143 3.27 -3.08 9.77
N THR A 144 2.12 -3.69 10.05
CA THR A 144 1.62 -4.87 9.33
C THR A 144 0.15 -4.66 9.00
N TRP A 145 -0.28 -5.23 7.87
CA TRP A 145 -1.69 -5.30 7.54
C TRP A 145 -2.34 -6.47 8.31
N THR A 146 -3.40 -6.18 9.03
CA THR A 146 -4.12 -7.13 9.87
C THR A 146 -5.56 -7.26 9.40
N ASP A 147 -6.06 -8.49 9.29
CA ASP A 147 -7.44 -8.76 8.89
C ASP A 147 -8.43 -8.16 9.90
N ILE A 148 -9.44 -7.48 9.39
CA ILE A 148 -10.54 -6.99 10.20
C ILE A 148 -11.45 -8.19 10.50
N LYS A 149 -11.43 -8.63 11.75
CA LYS A 149 -12.24 -9.76 12.26
C LYS A 149 -13.37 -9.22 13.12
N ASN A 150 -14.48 -9.94 13.15
CA ASN A 150 -15.61 -9.60 14.01
C ASN A 150 -15.38 -10.07 15.44
N ASN A 151 -14.31 -9.55 16.08
CA ASN A 151 -13.99 -9.76 17.48
C ASN A 151 -13.93 -8.43 18.22
N GLU A 152 -13.89 -8.43 19.55
CA GLU A 152 -13.94 -7.19 20.35
C GLU A 152 -12.79 -6.22 20.01
N ALA A 153 -11.58 -6.73 19.80
CA ALA A 153 -10.40 -5.93 19.52
C ALA A 153 -10.46 -5.17 18.18
N ASN A 154 -11.18 -5.74 17.17
CA ASN A 154 -11.26 -5.20 15.81
C ASN A 154 -12.66 -4.67 15.45
N ARG A 155 -13.59 -4.68 16.41
CA ARG A 155 -14.99 -4.34 16.13
C ARG A 155 -15.14 -2.91 15.59
N TYR A 156 -14.35 -1.97 16.08
CA TYR A 156 -14.40 -0.59 15.60
C TYR A 156 -13.86 -0.44 14.17
N HIS A 157 -12.84 -1.21 13.79
CA HIS A 157 -12.38 -1.25 12.40
C HIS A 157 -13.47 -1.79 11.46
N GLY A 158 -14.17 -2.87 11.90
CA GLY A 158 -15.29 -3.44 11.16
C GLY A 158 -16.43 -2.45 11.00
N ALA A 159 -16.77 -1.73 12.06
CA ALA A 159 -17.81 -0.71 12.05
C ALA A 159 -17.47 0.43 11.09
N LEU A 160 -16.22 0.92 11.09
CA LEU A 160 -15.77 1.97 10.17
C LEU A 160 -15.70 1.49 8.73
N ALA A 161 -15.15 0.30 8.50
CA ALA A 161 -15.06 -0.26 7.15
C ALA A 161 -16.45 -0.43 6.54
N GLN A 162 -17.37 -1.06 7.25
CA GLN A 162 -18.71 -1.38 6.73
C GLN A 162 -19.68 -0.20 6.78
N GLY A 163 -19.52 0.67 7.77
CA GLY A 163 -20.45 1.78 8.00
C GLY A 163 -20.11 3.07 7.25
N ALA A 164 -18.84 3.27 6.86
CA ALA A 164 -18.42 4.55 6.32
C ALA A 164 -17.35 4.49 5.20
N PHE A 165 -16.33 3.66 5.31
CA PHE A 165 -15.15 3.77 4.46
C PHE A 165 -15.20 2.90 3.21
N CYS A 166 -15.92 1.77 3.26
CA CYS A 166 -15.96 0.81 2.18
C CYS A 166 -17.39 0.65 1.62
N ASN A 167 -17.46 0.61 0.30
CA ASN A 167 -18.61 0.08 -0.43
C ASN A 167 -18.20 -1.30 -0.96
N ASN A 168 -18.61 -2.37 -0.27
CA ASN A 168 -18.11 -3.72 -0.48
C ASN A 168 -16.57 -3.75 -0.37
N LYS A 169 -15.88 -4.18 -1.43
CA LYS A 169 -14.41 -4.24 -1.51
C LYS A 169 -13.76 -2.96 -2.08
N SER A 170 -14.53 -1.90 -2.26
CA SER A 170 -14.02 -0.65 -2.84
C SER A 170 -14.02 0.47 -1.81
N GLN A 171 -12.99 1.30 -1.85
CA GLN A 171 -12.92 2.53 -1.07
C GLN A 171 -14.03 3.49 -1.52
N VAL A 172 -14.75 4.11 -0.57
CA VAL A 172 -15.66 5.23 -0.84
C VAL A 172 -14.83 6.39 -1.41
N LYS A 173 -15.21 6.89 -2.59
CA LYS A 173 -14.41 7.88 -3.34
C LYS A 173 -14.64 9.33 -2.94
N ASN A 174 -15.59 9.59 -2.06
CA ASN A 174 -15.96 10.95 -1.67
C ASN A 174 -15.96 11.11 -0.15
N LYS A 175 -15.10 12.01 0.34
CA LYS A 175 -15.00 12.32 1.78
C LYS A 175 -16.32 12.82 2.36
N SER A 176 -17.12 13.57 1.61
CA SER A 176 -18.42 14.08 2.11
C SER A 176 -19.39 12.94 2.40
N LEU A 177 -19.40 11.86 1.59
CA LEU A 177 -20.21 10.68 1.86
C LEU A 177 -19.78 9.96 3.13
N ILE A 178 -18.47 9.88 3.38
CA ILE A 178 -17.93 9.33 4.61
C ILE A 178 -18.40 10.15 5.81
N LEU A 179 -18.23 11.47 5.75
CA LEU A 179 -18.64 12.37 6.84
C LEU A 179 -20.15 12.30 7.11
N ASP A 180 -20.94 12.20 6.06
CA ASP A 180 -22.38 12.03 6.18
C ASP A 180 -22.74 10.68 6.84
N SER A 181 -22.07 9.61 6.46
CA SER A 181 -22.25 8.28 7.06
C SER A 181 -21.84 8.22 8.54
N LEU A 182 -20.87 9.02 8.95
CA LEU A 182 -20.37 9.08 10.34
C LEU A 182 -21.28 9.89 11.27
N GLN A 183 -22.32 10.58 10.75
CA GLN A 183 -23.25 11.33 11.60
C GLN A 183 -23.92 10.41 12.63
N PRO A 184 -24.07 10.80 13.89
CA PRO A 184 -24.57 9.94 14.97
C PRO A 184 -25.94 9.30 14.70
N ASN A 185 -26.79 9.96 13.92
CA ASN A 185 -28.11 9.48 13.56
C ASN A 185 -28.13 8.52 12.35
N LYS A 186 -27.03 8.43 11.59
CA LYS A 186 -26.87 7.60 10.40
C LYS A 186 -25.94 6.42 10.60
N PHE A 187 -24.92 6.59 11.45
CA PHE A 187 -23.91 5.56 11.67
C PHE A 187 -24.46 4.40 12.48
N THR A 188 -24.72 3.28 11.83
CA THR A 188 -25.25 2.07 12.48
C THR A 188 -24.17 1.02 12.73
N GLY A 189 -22.95 1.20 12.18
CA GLY A 189 -21.87 0.20 12.20
C GLY A 189 -22.21 -1.06 11.39
N LYS A 190 -23.32 -1.04 10.65
CA LYS A 190 -23.77 -2.11 9.73
C LYS A 190 -23.50 -1.69 8.29
N PRO A 191 -23.39 -2.66 7.35
CA PRO A 191 -23.28 -2.34 5.93
C PRO A 191 -24.42 -1.39 5.51
N ASN A 192 -24.07 -0.33 4.81
CA ASN A 192 -25.04 0.65 4.35
C ASN A 192 -25.90 -0.02 3.28
N ALA A 193 -27.18 -0.26 3.57
CA ALA A 193 -28.12 -0.89 2.65
C ALA A 193 -28.32 -0.08 1.35
N ASP A 194 -28.04 1.23 1.41
CA ASP A 194 -28.15 2.13 0.26
C ASP A 194 -26.91 2.15 -0.64
N ALA A 195 -25.82 1.53 -0.24
CA ALA A 195 -24.61 1.42 -1.05
C ALA A 195 -24.77 0.52 -2.30
N HIS A 196 -25.90 -0.17 -2.41
CA HIS A 196 -26.25 -1.03 -3.55
C HIS A 196 -27.10 -0.32 -4.62
N ARG A 197 -27.34 0.99 -4.50
CA ARG A 197 -28.25 1.73 -5.41
C ARG A 197 -27.56 2.56 -6.50
N PHE A 198 -26.34 2.18 -6.91
CA PHE A 198 -25.73 2.80 -8.09
C PHE A 198 -25.08 1.77 -8.99
#